data_b18efd6137cf9032d1bae4a094e0d2a8
#
_entry.id   b18efd6137cf9032d1bae4a094e0d2a8
#
_cell.length_a   1.000
_cell.length_b   1.000
_cell.length_c   1.000
_cell.angle_alpha   90.00
_cell.angle_beta   90.00
_cell.angle_gamma   90.00
#
_symmetry.space_group_name_H-M   'P 1'
#
loop_
_entity.id
_entity.type
_entity.pdbx_description
1 polymer ?
#
loop_
_entity_poly.entity_id
_entity_poly.type
_entity_poly.pdbx_seq_one_letter_code
_entity_poly.pdbx_strand_id
1 'polypeptide(L)'
;MAKRVKTILIADDEEDLRLLVQVTLESPAYDIVTAIDGPSALLAIQNQSPDLLILDWMMPGLSGCQVVDQLRQNPDTAGIPVVMLTARDERESRELVQGLGLAGFLVKPFSPLALIQKVREVLA
;
A
#
# COMPACT_ATOMS: atom_id res chain seq x y z
N MET A 1 13.56 20.73 7.63
CA MET A 1 14.37 19.78 6.90
C MET A 1 13.50 18.70 6.28
N ALA A 2 13.74 18.36 5.04
CA ALA A 2 12.93 17.32 4.39
C ALA A 2 13.15 15.95 5.04
N LYS A 3 12.10 15.16 5.11
CA LYS A 3 12.17 13.79 5.60
C LYS A 3 13.01 12.96 4.62
N ARG A 4 14.07 12.34 5.09
CA ARG A 4 14.99 11.56 4.26
C ARG A 4 14.55 10.12 4.12
N VAL A 5 14.03 9.53 5.20
CA VAL A 5 13.55 8.17 5.22
C VAL A 5 12.04 8.20 5.09
N LYS A 6 11.52 7.48 4.11
CA LYS A 6 10.08 7.37 3.88
C LYS A 6 9.56 6.12 4.56
N THR A 7 8.42 6.24 5.20
CA THR A 7 7.76 5.10 5.85
C THR A 7 6.77 4.48 4.88
N ILE A 8 6.93 3.18 4.64
CA ILE A 8 6.04 2.40 3.77
C ILE A 8 5.34 1.36 4.64
N LEU A 9 4.01 1.39 4.63
CA LEU A 9 3.21 0.37 5.29
C LEU A 9 2.77 -0.66 4.24
N ILE A 10 3.05 -1.92 4.52
CA ILE A 10 2.64 -3.05 3.68
C ILE A 10 1.58 -3.83 4.43
N ALA A 11 0.39 -3.91 3.88
CA ALA A 11 -0.72 -4.64 4.48
C ALA A 11 -1.13 -5.79 3.55
N ASP A 12 -0.93 -7.02 4.01
CA ASP A 12 -1.22 -8.24 3.26
C ASP A 12 -1.34 -9.39 4.25
N ASP A 13 -2.37 -10.23 4.11
CA ASP A 13 -2.59 -11.37 4.98
C ASP A 13 -1.75 -12.60 4.58
N GLU A 14 -1.21 -12.63 3.37
CA GLU A 14 -0.31 -13.69 2.93
C GLU A 14 1.11 -13.41 3.41
N GLU A 15 1.59 -14.25 4.31
CA GLU A 15 2.92 -14.06 4.90
C GLU A 15 4.03 -14.05 3.87
N ASP A 16 4.00 -14.99 2.92
CA ASP A 16 5.05 -15.11 1.90
C ASP A 16 5.09 -13.88 1.00
N LEU A 17 3.94 -13.39 0.57
CA LEU A 17 3.87 -12.21 -0.29
C LEU A 17 4.28 -10.95 0.48
N ARG A 18 3.82 -10.82 1.72
CA ARG A 18 4.20 -9.70 2.58
C ARG A 18 5.71 -9.65 2.77
N LEU A 19 6.32 -10.80 3.02
CA LEU A 19 7.77 -10.91 3.18
C LEU A 19 8.50 -10.55 1.88
N LEU A 20 8.01 -11.06 0.74
CA LEU A 20 8.59 -10.75 -0.57
C LEU A 20 8.60 -9.25 -0.84
N VAL A 21 7.47 -8.59 -0.60
CA VAL A 21 7.37 -7.14 -0.80
C VAL A 21 8.32 -6.40 0.14
N GLN A 22 8.37 -6.80 1.40
CA GLN A 22 9.25 -6.20 2.40
C GLN A 22 10.72 -6.31 1.99
N VAL A 23 11.17 -7.50 1.63
CA VAL A 23 12.57 -7.74 1.24
C VAL A 23 12.90 -6.99 -0.05
N THR A 24 11.99 -6.99 -1.01
CA THR A 24 12.18 -6.29 -2.29
C THR A 24 12.40 -4.79 -2.10
N LEU A 25 11.70 -4.19 -1.15
CA LEU A 25 11.77 -2.75 -0.88
C LEU A 25 12.79 -2.38 0.19
N GLU A 26 13.45 -3.36 0.81
CA GLU A 26 14.43 -3.09 1.85
C GLU A 26 15.56 -2.19 1.34
N SER A 27 15.74 -1.06 2.01
CA SER A 27 16.68 -0.02 1.58
C SER A 27 16.88 0.96 2.73
N PRO A 28 18.06 1.59 2.83
CA PRO A 28 18.26 2.67 3.80
C PRO A 28 17.32 3.86 3.62
N ALA A 29 16.68 3.98 2.46
CA ALA A 29 15.76 5.07 2.16
C ALA A 29 14.35 4.85 2.73
N TYR A 30 14.03 3.63 3.17
CA TYR A 30 12.68 3.28 3.61
C TYR A 30 12.66 2.64 4.99
N ASP A 31 11.73 3.09 5.82
CA ASP A 31 11.29 2.36 7.01
C ASP A 31 10.05 1.57 6.63
N ILE A 32 10.09 0.25 6.83
CA ILE A 32 9.00 -0.62 6.42
C ILE A 32 8.25 -1.12 7.65
N VAL A 33 6.95 -0.91 7.64
CA VAL A 33 6.01 -1.37 8.66
C VAL A 33 5.05 -2.35 7.99
N THR A 34 4.68 -3.42 8.66
CA THR A 34 3.80 -4.42 8.09
C THR A 34 2.53 -4.58 8.92
N ALA A 35 1.45 -4.99 8.25
CA ALA A 35 0.17 -5.33 8.87
C ALA A 35 -0.39 -6.57 8.18
N ILE A 36 -1.17 -7.35 8.92
CA ILE A 36 -1.66 -8.65 8.43
C ILE A 36 -3.13 -8.63 8.02
N ASP A 37 -3.86 -7.56 8.35
CA ASP A 37 -5.28 -7.43 8.02
C ASP A 37 -5.68 -5.95 7.97
N GLY A 38 -6.94 -5.70 7.64
CA GLY A 38 -7.47 -4.34 7.55
C GLY A 38 -7.44 -3.58 8.87
N PRO A 39 -7.95 -4.15 9.96
CA PRO A 39 -7.93 -3.45 11.26
C PRO A 39 -6.53 -3.10 11.74
N SER A 40 -5.58 -4.03 11.63
CA SER A 40 -4.19 -3.75 12.04
C SER A 40 -3.54 -2.73 11.12
N ALA A 41 -3.90 -2.71 9.83
CA ALA A 41 -3.42 -1.69 8.90
C ALA A 41 -3.89 -0.30 9.31
N LEU A 42 -5.17 -0.14 9.66
CA LEU A 42 -5.69 1.15 10.11
C LEU A 42 -5.00 1.63 11.38
N LEU A 43 -4.76 0.73 12.32
CA LEU A 43 -4.07 1.07 13.55
C LEU A 43 -2.64 1.52 13.29
N ALA A 44 -1.92 0.80 12.42
CA ALA A 44 -0.56 1.15 12.04
C ALA A 44 -0.50 2.50 11.31
N ILE A 45 -1.48 2.81 10.47
CA ILE A 45 -1.56 4.10 9.78
C ILE A 45 -1.67 5.24 10.78
N GLN A 46 -2.51 5.10 11.80
CA GLN A 46 -2.67 6.11 12.83
C GLN A 46 -1.39 6.31 13.65
N ASN A 47 -0.68 5.23 13.95
CA ASN A 47 0.51 5.28 14.80
C ASN A 47 1.78 5.68 14.06
N GLN A 48 1.90 5.33 12.78
CA GLN A 48 3.14 5.48 12.03
C GLN A 48 3.12 6.60 11.00
N SER A 49 1.95 7.09 10.63
CA SER A 49 1.80 8.14 9.60
C SER A 49 2.63 7.84 8.34
N PRO A 50 2.35 6.73 7.65
CA PRO A 50 3.19 6.32 6.51
C PRO A 50 3.12 7.31 5.34
N ASP A 51 4.19 7.34 4.55
CA ASP A 51 4.27 8.15 3.34
C ASP A 51 3.68 7.41 2.13
N LEU A 52 3.56 6.10 2.21
CA LEU A 52 2.99 5.25 1.17
C LEU A 52 2.35 4.03 1.82
N LEU A 53 1.21 3.63 1.31
CA LEU A 53 0.53 2.42 1.72
C LEU A 53 0.50 1.46 0.54
N ILE A 54 1.02 0.24 0.74
CA ILE A 54 0.88 -0.87 -0.21
C ILE A 54 -0.13 -1.83 0.41
N LEU A 55 -1.25 -2.03 -0.27
CA LEU A 55 -2.43 -2.62 0.34
C LEU A 55 -2.97 -3.72 -0.54
N ASP A 56 -3.10 -4.94 0.00
CA ASP A 56 -3.76 -6.03 -0.69
C ASP A 56 -5.26 -5.75 -0.79
N TRP A 57 -5.84 -6.04 -1.94
CA TRP A 57 -7.27 -5.87 -2.16
C TRP A 57 -8.11 -6.74 -1.23
N MET A 58 -7.69 -8.00 -1.05
CA MET A 58 -8.45 -8.99 -0.28
C MET A 58 -7.74 -9.31 1.04
N MET A 59 -8.32 -8.86 2.14
CA MET A 59 -7.81 -9.13 3.48
C MET A 59 -8.95 -9.48 4.43
N PRO A 60 -8.69 -10.26 5.50
CA PRO A 60 -9.69 -10.52 6.54
C PRO A 60 -10.10 -9.24 7.29
N GLY A 61 -11.31 -9.20 7.73
CA GLY A 61 -11.86 -8.09 8.52
C GLY A 61 -12.31 -6.95 7.65
N LEU A 62 -11.37 -6.24 7.04
CA LEU A 62 -11.66 -5.16 6.10
C LEU A 62 -10.92 -5.39 4.79
N SER A 63 -11.62 -5.26 3.68
CA SER A 63 -10.98 -5.31 2.36
C SER A 63 -10.10 -4.06 2.15
N GLY A 64 -9.22 -4.12 1.15
CA GLY A 64 -8.43 -2.95 0.78
C GLY A 64 -9.29 -1.74 0.45
N CYS A 65 -10.40 -1.96 -0.23
CA CYS A 65 -11.35 -0.91 -0.56
C CYS A 65 -11.91 -0.22 0.69
N GLN A 66 -12.29 -1.01 1.68
CA GLN A 66 -12.84 -0.48 2.94
C GLN A 66 -11.79 0.30 3.73
N VAL A 67 -10.54 -0.15 3.71
CA VAL A 67 -9.44 0.59 4.34
C VAL A 67 -9.26 1.95 3.67
N VAL A 68 -9.23 1.98 2.35
CA VAL A 68 -9.09 3.25 1.60
C VAL A 68 -10.25 4.18 1.91
N ASP A 69 -11.46 3.67 1.97
CA ASP A 69 -12.65 4.45 2.30
C ASP A 69 -12.49 5.16 3.65
N GLN A 70 -12.03 4.44 4.66
CA GLN A 70 -11.82 5.03 5.98
C GLN A 70 -10.69 6.07 5.98
N LEU A 71 -9.63 5.81 5.22
CA LEU A 71 -8.54 6.79 5.10
C LEU A 71 -9.02 8.10 4.51
N ARG A 72 -9.86 8.04 3.49
CA ARG A 72 -10.33 9.25 2.78
C ARG A 72 -11.30 10.07 3.63
N GLN A 73 -11.92 9.46 4.63
CA GLN A 73 -12.83 10.16 5.53
C GLN A 73 -12.12 10.96 6.63
N ASN A 74 -10.86 10.65 6.89
CA ASN A 74 -10.07 11.33 7.92
C ASN A 74 -9.09 12.31 7.26
N PRO A 75 -9.19 13.63 7.54
CA PRO A 75 -8.28 14.61 6.94
C PRO A 75 -6.80 14.33 7.17
N ASP A 76 -6.45 13.70 8.29
CA ASP A 76 -5.06 13.40 8.63
C ASP A 76 -4.47 12.30 7.74
N THR A 77 -5.31 11.45 7.15
CA THR A 77 -4.87 10.30 6.34
C THR A 77 -5.34 10.37 4.89
N ALA A 78 -6.23 11.32 4.57
CA ALA A 78 -6.86 11.38 3.25
C ALA A 78 -5.84 11.57 2.11
N GLY A 79 -4.70 12.18 2.39
CA GLY A 79 -3.66 12.44 1.39
C GLY A 79 -2.63 11.33 1.23
N ILE A 80 -2.68 10.26 2.01
CA ILE A 80 -1.70 9.18 1.92
C ILE A 80 -1.88 8.44 0.59
N PRO A 81 -0.82 8.36 -0.24
CA PRO A 81 -0.92 7.62 -1.51
C PRO A 81 -1.01 6.12 -1.25
N VAL A 82 -1.85 5.45 -2.02
CA VAL A 82 -2.10 4.01 -1.90
C VAL A 82 -1.79 3.32 -3.22
N VAL A 83 -0.99 2.26 -3.14
CA VAL A 83 -0.77 1.33 -4.25
C VAL A 83 -1.47 0.02 -3.88
N MET A 84 -2.41 -0.41 -4.71
CA MET A 84 -3.20 -1.61 -4.47
C MET A 84 -2.54 -2.82 -5.12
N LEU A 85 -2.46 -3.93 -4.38
CA LEU A 85 -2.07 -5.23 -4.94
C LEU A 85 -3.35 -6.00 -5.24
N THR A 86 -3.53 -6.44 -6.48
CA THR A 86 -4.80 -7.01 -6.90
C THR A 86 -4.60 -8.21 -7.83
N ALA A 87 -5.49 -9.21 -7.70
CA ALA A 87 -5.58 -10.32 -8.63
C ALA A 87 -6.49 -10.01 -9.83
N ARG A 88 -7.14 -8.84 -9.84
CA ARG A 88 -7.99 -8.41 -10.95
C ARG A 88 -7.15 -8.05 -12.16
N ASP A 89 -7.76 -8.14 -13.35
CA ASP A 89 -7.05 -7.77 -14.56
C ASP A 89 -6.73 -6.28 -14.61
N GLU A 90 -5.92 -5.88 -15.57
CA GLU A 90 -5.44 -4.52 -15.69
C GLU A 90 -6.55 -3.50 -15.90
N ARG A 91 -7.56 -3.86 -16.68
CA ARG A 91 -8.70 -2.99 -16.96
C ARG A 91 -9.52 -2.72 -15.70
N GLU A 92 -9.87 -3.77 -14.98
CA GLU A 92 -10.63 -3.65 -13.73
C GLU A 92 -9.84 -2.87 -12.69
N SER A 93 -8.53 -3.10 -12.61
CA SER A 93 -7.65 -2.41 -11.66
C SER A 93 -7.54 -0.92 -11.99
N ARG A 94 -7.50 -0.56 -13.26
CA ARG A 94 -7.50 0.85 -13.69
C ARG A 94 -8.78 1.58 -13.27
N GLU A 95 -9.92 0.91 -13.40
CA GLU A 95 -11.20 1.46 -12.97
C GLU A 95 -11.21 1.71 -11.47
N LEU A 96 -10.65 0.79 -10.67
CA LEU A 96 -10.53 0.95 -9.24
C LEU A 96 -9.61 2.13 -8.86
N VAL A 97 -8.51 2.29 -9.54
CA VAL A 97 -7.59 3.41 -9.29
C VAL A 97 -8.33 4.73 -9.47
N GLN A 98 -9.11 4.86 -10.53
CA GLN A 98 -9.88 6.07 -10.78
C GLN A 98 -10.99 6.27 -9.76
N GLY A 99 -11.73 5.23 -9.45
CA GLY A 99 -12.87 5.30 -8.53
C GLY A 99 -12.48 5.59 -7.08
N LEU A 100 -11.33 5.07 -6.63
CA LEU A 100 -10.90 5.19 -5.24
C LEU A 100 -9.80 6.24 -5.03
N GLY A 101 -9.36 6.90 -6.09
CA GLY A 101 -8.29 7.88 -5.97
C GLY A 101 -6.96 7.28 -5.54
N LEU A 102 -6.65 6.09 -6.05
CA LEU A 102 -5.40 5.41 -5.73
C LEU A 102 -4.23 6.01 -6.50
N ALA A 103 -3.02 5.88 -5.95
CA ALA A 103 -1.80 6.31 -6.65
C ALA A 103 -1.39 5.32 -7.73
N GLY A 104 -1.80 4.06 -7.61
CA GLY A 104 -1.51 3.05 -8.61
C GLY A 104 -1.93 1.66 -8.16
N PHE A 105 -1.59 0.67 -8.97
CA PHE A 105 -1.87 -0.73 -8.68
C PHE A 105 -0.79 -1.62 -9.28
N LEU A 106 -0.70 -2.85 -8.76
CA LEU A 106 0.09 -3.92 -9.35
C LEU A 106 -0.78 -5.16 -9.40
N VAL A 107 -0.84 -5.79 -10.57
CA VAL A 107 -1.60 -7.03 -10.77
C VAL A 107 -0.74 -8.22 -10.37
N LYS A 108 -1.29 -9.10 -9.55
CA LYS A 108 -0.62 -10.35 -9.15
C LYS A 108 -0.67 -11.38 -10.26
N PRO A 109 0.42 -12.10 -10.52
CA PRO A 109 1.75 -11.93 -9.95
C PRO A 109 2.48 -10.76 -10.61
N PHE A 110 3.20 -9.97 -9.82
CA PHE A 110 4.00 -8.87 -10.33
C PHE A 110 5.49 -9.16 -10.15
N SER A 111 6.33 -8.50 -10.96
CA SER A 111 7.78 -8.65 -10.80
C SER A 111 8.31 -7.73 -9.70
N PRO A 112 9.41 -8.12 -9.03
CA PRO A 112 10.06 -7.22 -8.07
C PRO A 112 10.44 -5.88 -8.67
N LEU A 113 10.88 -5.87 -9.94
CA LEU A 113 11.24 -4.63 -10.62
C LEU A 113 10.02 -3.70 -10.79
N ALA A 114 8.87 -4.25 -11.15
CA ALA A 114 7.64 -3.48 -11.28
C ALA A 114 7.23 -2.83 -9.95
N LEU A 115 7.39 -3.56 -8.85
CA LEU A 115 7.13 -3.04 -7.51
C LEU A 115 8.07 -1.88 -7.18
N ILE A 116 9.37 -2.05 -7.40
CA ILE A 116 10.36 -1.01 -7.14
C ILE A 116 10.05 0.25 -7.94
N GLN A 117 9.76 0.09 -9.22
CA GLN A 117 9.45 1.22 -10.10
C GLN A 117 8.19 1.96 -9.64
N LYS A 118 7.15 1.23 -9.27
CA LYS A 118 5.91 1.83 -8.80
C LYS A 118 6.12 2.65 -7.53
N VAL A 119 6.86 2.13 -6.58
CA VAL A 119 7.17 2.83 -5.34
C VAL A 119 7.97 4.10 -5.62
N ARG A 120 8.96 4.04 -6.49
CA ARG A 120 9.76 5.20 -6.87
C ARG A 120 8.90 6.29 -7.52
N GLU A 121 8.01 5.90 -8.43
CA GLU A 121 7.09 6.84 -9.07
C GLU A 121 6.24 7.59 -8.04
N VAL A 122 5.69 6.86 -7.09
CA VAL A 122 4.75 7.42 -6.12
C VAL A 122 5.46 8.31 -5.11
N LEU A 123 6.67 7.93 -4.69
CA LEU A 123 7.44 8.67 -3.69
C LEU A 123 8.39 9.73 -4.28
N ALA A 124 8.42 9.85 -5.58
CA ALA A 124 9.27 10.83 -6.25
C ALA A 124 8.88 12.27 -5.92
#